data_a6401b700d7604a92cfde4db939401de
#
_entry.id   a6401b700d7604a92cfde4db939401de
#
_cell.length_a   1.000
_cell.length_b   1.000
_cell.length_c   1.000
_cell.angle_alpha   90.00
_cell.angle_beta   90.00
_cell.angle_gamma   90.00
#
_symmetry.space_group_name_H-M   'P 1'
#
loop_
_entity.id
_entity.type
_entity.pdbx_description
1 polymer ?
#
loop_
_entity_poly.entity_id
_entity_poly.type
_entity_poly.pdbx_seq_one_letter_code
_entity_poly.pdbx_strand_id
1 'polypeptide(L)'
;MGSRTYHDPLHGAIRLDRAVPAEALVIDLIDTAPFQRLRRIRQLGPAYLTFHGAESSRFTHSLGVLQLARQALTALLHLEPALEGQAGVLYAAALLHDVGHGPLSHSGEEMFGLKHERWSGRLIREHPDLRGPLEAFAPGCADAVADLLEHGQ
;
A
#
# COMPACT_ATOMS: atom_id res chain seq x y z
N MET A 1 5.12 16.07 -17.16
CA MET A 1 4.40 15.49 -16.01
C MET A 1 3.81 14.16 -16.49
N GLY A 2 4.23 13.03 -15.96
CA GLY A 2 3.94 11.76 -16.60
C GLY A 2 3.00 10.89 -15.77
N SER A 3 2.07 10.23 -16.43
CA SER A 3 1.36 9.07 -15.88
C SER A 3 2.32 7.88 -15.75
N ARG A 4 2.08 6.99 -14.78
CA ARG A 4 2.76 5.69 -14.65
C ARG A 4 1.79 4.56 -14.89
N THR A 5 2.26 3.51 -15.54
CA THR A 5 1.47 2.29 -15.77
C THR A 5 2.22 1.10 -15.19
N TYR A 6 1.53 0.32 -14.38
CA TYR A 6 2.00 -0.96 -13.88
C TYR A 6 1.13 -2.05 -14.51
N HIS A 7 1.75 -3.10 -15.03
CA HIS A 7 1.03 -4.24 -15.58
C HIS A 7 0.89 -5.32 -14.52
N ASP A 8 -0.35 -5.67 -14.22
CA ASP A 8 -0.71 -6.68 -13.24
C ASP A 8 -1.45 -7.84 -13.94
N PRO A 9 -1.12 -9.11 -13.64
CA PRO A 9 -1.74 -10.25 -14.33
C PRO A 9 -3.24 -10.41 -14.04
N LEU A 10 -3.74 -9.89 -12.90
CA LEU A 10 -5.14 -9.96 -12.50
C LEU A 10 -5.90 -8.68 -12.91
N HIS A 11 -5.31 -7.51 -12.64
CA HIS A 11 -5.97 -6.22 -12.80
C HIS A 11 -5.66 -5.53 -14.14
N GLY A 12 -4.78 -6.10 -14.96
CA GLY A 12 -4.36 -5.50 -16.23
C GLY A 12 -3.47 -4.27 -16.02
N ALA A 13 -3.77 -3.17 -16.72
CA ALA A 13 -2.99 -1.95 -16.65
C ALA A 13 -3.49 -1.03 -15.52
N ILE A 14 -2.75 -0.96 -14.44
CA ILE A 14 -2.97 0.00 -13.33
C ILE A 14 -2.29 1.31 -13.72
N ARG A 15 -3.07 2.32 -14.10
CA ARG A 15 -2.57 3.64 -14.50
C ARG A 15 -2.75 4.64 -13.37
N LEU A 16 -1.70 5.39 -13.07
CA LEU A 16 -1.67 6.46 -12.08
C LEU A 16 -1.27 7.77 -12.79
N ASP A 17 -1.98 8.86 -12.50
CA ASP A 17 -1.74 10.18 -13.09
C ASP A 17 -1.28 11.17 -12.02
N ARG A 18 -0.11 11.78 -12.22
CA ARG A 18 0.42 12.81 -11.32
C ARG A 18 -0.42 14.10 -11.30
N ALA A 19 -1.35 14.28 -12.24
CA ALA A 19 -2.29 15.39 -12.19
C ALA A 19 -3.36 15.23 -11.09
N VAL A 20 -3.58 13.99 -10.61
CA VAL A 20 -4.48 13.68 -9.49
C VAL A 20 -3.65 13.64 -8.19
N PRO A 21 -3.89 14.55 -7.21
CA PRO A 21 -3.04 14.65 -6.02
C PRO A 21 -2.87 13.34 -5.24
N ALA A 22 -3.94 12.58 -5.02
CA ALA A 22 -3.89 11.30 -4.32
C ALA A 22 -3.08 10.24 -5.10
N GLU A 23 -3.12 10.26 -6.45
CA GLU A 23 -2.32 9.36 -7.28
C GLU A 23 -0.86 9.81 -7.37
N ALA A 24 -0.59 11.12 -7.35
CA ALA A 24 0.76 11.64 -7.25
C ALA A 24 1.44 11.19 -5.95
N LEU A 25 0.74 11.26 -4.82
CA LEU A 25 1.22 10.75 -3.53
C LEU A 25 1.60 9.26 -3.62
N VAL A 26 0.71 8.41 -4.14
CA VAL A 26 1.03 6.97 -4.25
C VAL A 26 2.18 6.69 -5.20
N ILE A 27 2.35 7.46 -6.28
CA ILE A 27 3.53 7.33 -7.16
C ILE A 27 4.82 7.62 -6.38
N ASP A 28 4.83 8.65 -5.54
CA ASP A 28 5.99 8.99 -4.72
C ASP A 28 6.26 7.92 -3.65
N LEU A 29 5.22 7.39 -3.01
CA LEU A 29 5.33 6.30 -2.04
C LEU A 29 5.86 5.00 -2.68
N ILE A 30 5.41 4.67 -3.91
CA ILE A 30 5.89 3.48 -4.64
C ILE A 30 7.40 3.55 -4.88
N ASP A 31 7.98 4.72 -5.11
CA ASP A 31 9.41 4.89 -5.38
C ASP A 31 10.28 4.80 -4.12
N THR A 32 9.71 4.76 -2.93
CA THR A 32 10.45 4.70 -1.67
C THR A 32 11.14 3.35 -1.46
N ALA A 33 12.30 3.35 -0.82
CA ALA A 33 13.04 2.13 -0.52
C ALA A 33 12.24 1.12 0.33
N PRO A 34 11.47 1.55 1.38
CA PRO A 34 10.62 0.64 2.16
C PRO A 34 9.58 -0.09 1.30
N PHE A 35 8.94 0.61 0.35
CA PHE A 35 7.94 -0.02 -0.52
C PHE A 35 8.60 -0.90 -1.59
N GLN A 36 9.68 -0.46 -2.23
CA GLN A 36 10.41 -1.24 -3.23
C GLN A 36 10.98 -2.55 -2.67
N ARG A 37 11.27 -2.61 -1.37
CA ARG A 37 11.68 -3.82 -0.66
C ARG A 37 10.68 -4.97 -0.81
N LEU A 38 9.38 -4.66 -0.91
CA LEU A 38 8.29 -5.64 -1.05
C LEU A 38 8.40 -6.50 -2.32
N ARG A 39 9.15 -6.06 -3.35
CA ARG A 39 9.44 -6.88 -4.54
C ARG A 39 10.17 -8.18 -4.22
N ARG A 40 10.90 -8.22 -3.10
CA ARG A 40 11.70 -9.36 -2.67
C ARG A 40 11.01 -10.18 -1.58
N ILE A 41 9.79 -9.84 -1.21
CA ILE A 41 9.00 -10.56 -0.20
C ILE A 41 7.85 -11.27 -0.91
N ARG A 42 7.87 -12.60 -0.85
CA ARG A 42 6.81 -13.45 -1.42
C ARG A 42 5.51 -13.27 -0.63
N GLN A 43 4.38 -13.15 -1.34
CA GLN A 43 3.06 -13.00 -0.73
C GLN A 43 2.72 -14.17 0.20
N LEU A 44 2.98 -15.40 -0.26
CA LEU A 44 2.67 -16.62 0.48
C LEU A 44 3.82 -17.12 1.37
N GLY A 45 4.90 -16.36 1.57
CA GLY A 45 6.07 -16.87 2.29
C GLY A 45 6.54 -18.20 1.71
N PRO A 46 6.79 -19.25 2.51
CA PRO A 46 7.22 -20.58 2.01
C PRO A 46 6.15 -21.35 1.24
N ALA A 47 4.86 -21.05 1.44
CA ALA A 47 3.76 -21.79 0.84
C ALA A 47 3.72 -21.71 -0.70
N TYR A 48 4.41 -20.75 -1.32
CA TYR A 48 4.54 -20.70 -2.79
C TYR A 48 5.15 -21.96 -3.39
N LEU A 49 5.95 -22.71 -2.61
CA LEU A 49 6.54 -23.99 -3.04
C LEU A 49 5.49 -25.06 -3.32
N THR A 50 4.33 -24.97 -2.66
CA THR A 50 3.20 -25.90 -2.85
C THR A 50 2.19 -25.36 -3.85
N PHE A 51 2.01 -24.03 -3.91
CA PHE A 51 1.05 -23.36 -4.78
C PHE A 51 1.76 -22.71 -5.96
N HIS A 52 2.08 -23.48 -6.98
CA HIS A 52 2.92 -23.07 -8.11
C HIS A 52 2.41 -21.85 -8.91
N GLY A 53 1.11 -21.57 -8.89
CA GLY A 53 0.53 -20.40 -9.54
C GLY A 53 0.61 -19.10 -8.72
N ALA A 54 1.05 -19.18 -7.45
CA ALA A 54 1.01 -18.06 -6.50
C ALA A 54 2.42 -17.50 -6.20
N GLU A 55 3.16 -17.17 -7.25
CA GLU A 55 4.52 -16.60 -7.14
C GLU A 55 4.56 -15.07 -6.99
N SER A 56 3.44 -14.43 -6.67
CA SER A 56 3.37 -12.98 -6.53
C SER A 56 4.20 -12.46 -5.36
N SER A 57 4.73 -11.26 -5.52
CA SER A 57 5.37 -10.50 -4.44
C SER A 57 4.34 -9.64 -3.69
N ARG A 58 4.67 -9.22 -2.47
CA ARG A 58 3.85 -8.24 -1.74
C ARG A 58 3.77 -6.90 -2.45
N PHE A 59 4.77 -6.55 -3.24
CA PHE A 59 4.72 -5.37 -4.12
C PHE A 59 3.55 -5.44 -5.11
N THR A 60 3.42 -6.55 -5.84
CA THR A 60 2.34 -6.76 -6.81
C THR A 60 0.98 -6.80 -6.11
N HIS A 61 0.89 -7.51 -4.97
CA HIS A 61 -0.30 -7.55 -4.13
C HIS A 61 -0.76 -6.15 -3.69
N SER A 62 0.14 -5.34 -3.14
CA SER A 62 -0.18 -3.98 -2.69
C SER A 62 -0.66 -3.06 -3.82
N LEU A 63 -0.12 -3.21 -5.04
CA LEU A 63 -0.64 -2.50 -6.21
C LEU A 63 -2.06 -2.96 -6.58
N GLY A 64 -2.36 -4.25 -6.45
CA GLY A 64 -3.69 -4.80 -6.66
C GLY A 64 -4.70 -4.28 -5.64
N VAL A 65 -4.32 -4.24 -4.35
CA VAL A 65 -5.15 -3.68 -3.27
C VAL A 65 -5.42 -2.19 -3.50
N LEU A 66 -4.41 -1.42 -3.89
CA LEU A 66 -4.60 -0.02 -4.29
C LEU A 66 -5.62 0.11 -5.44
N GLN A 67 -5.51 -0.74 -6.47
CA GLN A 67 -6.44 -0.69 -7.61
C GLN A 67 -7.89 -0.98 -7.17
N LEU A 68 -8.09 -1.96 -6.29
CA LEU A 68 -9.43 -2.24 -5.74
C LEU A 68 -9.94 -1.10 -4.87
N ALA A 69 -9.10 -0.49 -4.04
CA ALA A 69 -9.48 0.67 -3.24
C ALA A 69 -9.91 1.86 -4.10
N ARG A 70 -9.22 2.11 -5.22
CA ARG A 70 -9.60 3.15 -6.20
C ARG A 70 -10.97 2.86 -6.83
N GLN A 71 -11.20 1.63 -7.24
CA GLN A 71 -12.50 1.22 -7.81
C GLN A 71 -13.64 1.34 -6.78
N ALA A 72 -13.39 0.89 -5.55
CA ALA A 72 -14.36 0.99 -4.47
C ALA A 72 -14.69 2.46 -4.15
N LEU A 73 -13.69 3.32 -4.01
CA LEU A 73 -13.92 4.74 -3.78
C LEU A 73 -14.71 5.36 -4.92
N THR A 74 -14.36 5.09 -6.19
CA THR A 74 -15.08 5.60 -7.35
C THR A 74 -16.58 5.22 -7.30
N ALA A 75 -16.88 3.97 -6.91
CA ALA A 75 -18.26 3.53 -6.76
C ALA A 75 -18.98 4.24 -5.60
N LEU A 76 -18.30 4.42 -4.46
CA LEU A 76 -18.86 5.07 -3.27
C LEU A 76 -19.11 6.57 -3.46
N LEU A 77 -18.30 7.26 -4.26
CA LEU A 77 -18.46 8.70 -4.55
C LEU A 77 -19.79 9.04 -5.20
N HIS A 78 -20.44 8.09 -5.88
CA HIS A 78 -21.80 8.28 -6.39
C HIS A 78 -22.85 8.35 -5.27
N LEU A 79 -22.58 7.76 -4.11
CA LEU A 79 -23.45 7.72 -2.95
C LEU A 79 -23.11 8.81 -1.93
N GLU A 80 -21.80 9.04 -1.74
CA GLU A 80 -21.27 9.96 -0.72
C GLU A 80 -20.07 10.74 -1.30
N PRO A 81 -20.32 11.87 -1.99
CA PRO A 81 -19.29 12.69 -2.61
C PRO A 81 -18.25 13.25 -1.62
N ALA A 82 -18.61 13.40 -0.33
CA ALA A 82 -17.69 13.90 0.70
C ALA A 82 -16.46 12.99 0.91
N LEU A 83 -16.53 11.72 0.51
CA LEU A 83 -15.42 10.78 0.59
C LEU A 83 -14.24 11.14 -0.34
N GLU A 84 -14.42 12.03 -1.32
CA GLU A 84 -13.33 12.45 -2.21
C GLU A 84 -12.13 13.01 -1.41
N GLY A 85 -12.39 13.74 -0.33
CA GLY A 85 -11.34 14.26 0.56
C GLY A 85 -10.52 13.19 1.26
N GLN A 86 -10.99 11.94 1.32
CA GLN A 86 -10.29 10.82 1.96
C GLN A 86 -9.42 10.01 0.99
N ALA A 87 -9.45 10.32 -0.32
CA ALA A 87 -8.75 9.54 -1.34
C ALA A 87 -7.25 9.35 -1.05
N GLY A 88 -6.56 10.39 -0.60
CA GLY A 88 -5.14 10.31 -0.29
C GLY A 88 -4.82 9.32 0.84
N VAL A 89 -5.56 9.39 1.94
CA VAL A 89 -5.39 8.49 3.10
C VAL A 89 -5.75 7.07 2.71
N LEU A 90 -6.89 6.87 2.04
CA LEU A 90 -7.34 5.54 1.61
C LEU A 90 -6.35 4.87 0.65
N TYR A 91 -5.86 5.61 -0.35
CA TYR A 91 -4.93 5.06 -1.34
C TYR A 91 -3.56 4.76 -0.73
N ALA A 92 -3.07 5.64 0.15
CA ALA A 92 -1.82 5.41 0.87
C ALA A 92 -1.94 4.21 1.83
N ALA A 93 -3.04 4.08 2.58
CA ALA A 93 -3.29 2.93 3.44
C ALA A 93 -3.37 1.63 2.64
N ALA A 94 -4.13 1.60 1.54
CA ALA A 94 -4.23 0.44 0.66
C ALA A 94 -2.87 0.03 0.06
N LEU A 95 -2.02 1.01 -0.30
CA LEU A 95 -0.69 0.74 -0.82
C LEU A 95 0.26 0.22 0.26
N LEU A 96 0.25 0.82 1.46
CA LEU A 96 1.24 0.61 2.50
C LEU A 96 0.86 -0.45 3.55
N HIS A 97 -0.33 -1.09 3.45
CA HIS A 97 -0.80 -2.03 4.48
C HIS A 97 0.21 -3.13 4.80
N ASP A 98 0.93 -3.62 3.78
CA ASP A 98 1.90 -4.70 3.87
C ASP A 98 3.36 -4.23 4.02
N VAL A 99 3.61 -2.89 4.12
CA VAL A 99 4.99 -2.37 4.13
C VAL A 99 5.81 -2.85 5.34
N GLY A 100 5.17 -3.27 6.41
CA GLY A 100 5.81 -3.81 7.62
C GLY A 100 6.21 -5.30 7.52
N HIS A 101 5.80 -6.02 6.49
CA HIS A 101 6.15 -7.45 6.37
C HIS A 101 7.65 -7.70 6.23
N GLY A 102 8.12 -8.70 6.97
CA GLY A 102 9.46 -9.27 6.87
C GLY A 102 9.56 -10.46 5.90
N PRO A 103 10.75 -11.04 5.73
CA PRO A 103 10.95 -12.33 5.07
C PRO A 103 10.07 -13.39 5.71
N LEU A 104 9.60 -14.36 4.90
CA LEU A 104 8.71 -15.45 5.28
C LEU A 104 7.27 -15.02 5.63
N SER A 105 6.91 -13.75 5.47
CA SER A 105 5.53 -13.29 5.64
C SER A 105 4.96 -13.63 7.02
N HIS A 106 3.72 -14.13 7.12
CA HIS A 106 3.09 -14.50 8.40
C HIS A 106 3.83 -15.61 9.17
N SER A 107 4.49 -16.55 8.47
CA SER A 107 5.34 -17.54 9.16
C SER A 107 6.49 -16.88 9.95
N GLY A 108 7.03 -15.78 9.44
CA GLY A 108 8.03 -14.99 10.16
C GLY A 108 7.45 -14.28 11.39
N GLU A 109 6.21 -13.83 11.30
CA GLU A 109 5.51 -13.19 12.44
C GLU A 109 5.31 -14.17 13.61
N GLU A 110 4.87 -15.38 13.30
CA GLU A 110 4.72 -16.43 14.30
C GLU A 110 6.06 -16.79 14.98
N MET A 111 7.14 -16.85 14.19
CA MET A 111 8.47 -17.20 14.71
C MET A 111 9.07 -16.09 15.58
N PHE A 112 8.84 -14.82 15.25
CA PHE A 112 9.50 -13.70 15.90
C PHE A 112 8.57 -12.87 16.82
N GLY A 113 7.28 -13.20 16.87
CA GLY A 113 6.30 -12.48 17.69
C GLY A 113 6.02 -11.05 17.23
N LEU A 114 6.20 -10.78 15.94
CA LEU A 114 6.12 -9.43 15.36
C LEU A 114 4.94 -9.34 14.39
N LYS A 115 3.97 -8.49 14.70
CA LYS A 115 2.83 -8.23 13.80
C LYS A 115 3.17 -7.16 12.76
N HIS A 116 2.92 -7.45 11.48
CA HIS A 116 3.26 -6.54 10.37
C HIS A 116 2.47 -5.24 10.42
N GLU A 117 1.22 -5.24 10.91
CA GLU A 117 0.40 -4.02 11.03
C GLU A 117 1.09 -2.99 11.94
N ARG A 118 1.60 -3.42 13.09
CA ARG A 118 2.35 -2.54 14.01
C ARG A 118 3.65 -2.03 13.37
N TRP A 119 4.34 -2.88 12.60
CA TRP A 119 5.53 -2.47 11.87
C TRP A 119 5.22 -1.52 10.70
N SER A 120 4.10 -1.75 9.99
CA SER A 120 3.61 -0.82 8.96
C SER A 120 3.34 0.55 9.56
N GLY A 121 2.55 0.62 10.63
CA GLY A 121 2.27 1.88 11.34
C GLY A 121 3.53 2.59 11.83
N ARG A 122 4.47 1.84 12.42
CA ARG A 122 5.75 2.40 12.85
C ARG A 122 6.59 2.96 11.69
N LEU A 123 6.73 2.19 10.59
CA LEU A 123 7.46 2.64 9.41
C LEU A 123 6.83 3.89 8.80
N ILE A 124 5.50 3.95 8.72
CA ILE A 124 4.77 5.09 8.18
C ILE A 124 5.02 6.34 9.02
N ARG A 125 5.03 6.23 10.35
CA ARG A 125 5.24 7.37 11.26
C ARG A 125 6.70 7.80 11.37
N GLU A 126 7.66 6.86 11.32
CA GLU A 126 9.06 7.13 11.69
C GLU A 126 10.01 7.18 10.48
N HIS A 127 9.73 6.44 9.39
CA HIS A 127 10.66 6.38 8.26
C HIS A 127 10.54 7.62 7.37
N PRO A 128 11.62 8.39 7.17
CA PRO A 128 11.55 9.68 6.48
C PRO A 128 11.02 9.58 5.05
N ASP A 129 11.36 8.50 4.32
CA ASP A 129 10.91 8.31 2.94
C ASP A 129 9.40 8.05 2.83
N LEU A 130 8.75 7.54 3.88
CA LEU A 130 7.30 7.36 3.91
C LEU A 130 6.59 8.57 4.52
N ARG A 131 7.06 9.01 5.68
CA ARG A 131 6.47 10.15 6.38
C ARG A 131 6.55 11.44 5.57
N GLY A 132 7.70 11.71 4.93
CA GLY A 132 7.92 12.93 4.17
C GLY A 132 6.85 13.19 3.11
N PRO A 133 6.63 12.31 2.14
CA PRO A 133 5.57 12.46 1.14
C PRO A 133 4.16 12.56 1.72
N LEU A 134 3.84 11.80 2.79
CA LEU A 134 2.54 11.83 3.45
C LEU A 134 2.28 13.19 4.11
N GLU A 135 3.23 13.72 4.87
CA GLU A 135 3.10 15.03 5.52
C GLU A 135 3.13 16.19 4.51
N ALA A 136 3.84 16.03 3.39
CA ALA A 136 3.81 17.00 2.30
C ALA A 136 2.47 17.02 1.56
N PHE A 137 1.76 15.89 1.50
CA PHE A 137 0.41 15.80 0.93
C PHE A 137 -0.62 16.52 1.82
N ALA A 138 -0.62 16.21 3.11
CA ALA A 138 -1.47 16.89 4.09
C ALA A 138 -0.89 16.71 5.51
N PRO A 139 -0.88 17.76 6.35
CA PRO A 139 -0.43 17.65 7.73
C PRO A 139 -1.22 16.58 8.51
N GLY A 140 -0.52 15.67 9.19
CA GLY A 140 -1.11 14.55 9.93
C GLY A 140 -1.53 13.35 9.08
N CYS A 141 -1.26 13.36 7.76
CA CYS A 141 -1.60 12.26 6.87
C CYS A 141 -0.90 10.96 7.26
N ALA A 142 0.36 11.02 7.71
CA ALA A 142 1.09 9.83 8.14
C ALA A 142 0.41 9.15 9.34
N ASP A 143 -0.02 9.92 10.33
CA ASP A 143 -0.73 9.39 11.50
C ASP A 143 -2.10 8.82 11.09
N ALA A 144 -2.85 9.54 10.25
CA ALA A 144 -4.15 9.07 9.77
C ALA A 144 -4.06 7.73 9.00
N VAL A 145 -3.04 7.56 8.15
CA VAL A 145 -2.79 6.30 7.42
C VAL A 145 -2.41 5.19 8.38
N ALA A 146 -1.52 5.45 9.33
CA ALA A 146 -1.07 4.45 10.29
C ALA A 146 -2.20 4.02 11.24
N ASP A 147 -3.02 4.98 11.73
CA ASP A 147 -4.18 4.70 12.58
C ASP A 147 -5.23 3.85 11.86
N LEU A 148 -5.48 4.12 10.56
CA LEU A 148 -6.39 3.33 9.75
C LEU A 148 -5.93 1.88 9.65
N LEU A 149 -4.62 1.62 9.50
CA LEU A 149 -4.06 0.27 9.43
C LEU A 149 -4.06 -0.48 10.77
N GLU A 150 -3.85 0.23 11.88
CA GLU A 150 -3.76 -0.37 13.20
C GLU A 150 -5.14 -0.60 13.86
N HIS A 151 -6.13 0.22 13.57
CA HIS A 151 -7.42 0.25 14.27
C HIS A 151 -8.65 0.11 13.36
N GLY A 152 -8.48 0.16 12.05
CA GLY A 152 -9.56 0.12 11.04
C GLY A 152 -10.14 -1.27 10.76
N GLN A 153 -9.93 -2.25 11.65
CA GLN A 153 -10.50 -3.61 11.54
C GLN A 153 -11.82 -3.72 12.28
#